data_991b1a9e2bcd87d5859124ae79182281
#
_entry.id   991b1a9e2bcd87d5859124ae79182281
#
_cell.length_a   1.000
_cell.length_b   1.000
_cell.length_c   1.000
_cell.angle_alpha   90.00
_cell.angle_beta   90.00
_cell.angle_gamma   90.00
#
_symmetry.space_group_name_H-M   'P 1'
#
loop_
_entity.id
_entity.type
_entity.pdbx_description
1 polymer ?
#
loop_
_entity_poly.entity_id
_entity_poly.type
_entity_poly.pdbx_seq_one_letter_code
_entity_poly.pdbx_strand_id
1 'polypeptide(L)'
;MSIKSKCIHFLKIVFPSTYLELGIFIFFLSVYGILGSYIALNYRIIFDSRIPWDAYFSFDNKAIVMTGGSFERHPLSYYFFNWIREGILFCTAGKTDVNFRLILAWLSNLIISLSLVQVYKYLKNIIQLPVFVSVLLVFFFSWFSTNILLSFTPETYTYTLFLLVLFNHYTALKLRKDEKIAGSALVLAAVTIGGITVTNIIKVFIPIAFEKKLFKSWKKFGNATLRVMISCIVFILLYLNRIDFKYQNILSKSGEQYEKFSNVNSTPVWDMICSYFFGGNILFPSFFIREKHNMKGFYYKAIFMEVYSTAFSYIFIGLVVGFVLWSYFKNFKNKLVQILMLSFLVDIAIHCVFRFGLHTSYIYGGHYVFVYPLLLGWLFYAYKNSPKILSFLTVSVGLFSMFLMLNNFHRMIDFFEFLNLYYI
;
A
#
# COMPACT_ATOMS: atom_id res chain seq x y z
N MET A 1 6.89 32.37 4.87
CA MET A 1 7.00 31.36 5.95
C MET A 1 8.47 31.07 6.20
N SER A 2 8.91 31.09 7.46
CA SER A 2 10.28 30.68 7.85
C SER A 2 10.49 29.18 7.59
N ILE A 3 11.75 28.75 7.48
CA ILE A 3 12.10 27.32 7.32
C ILE A 3 11.50 26.49 8.48
N LYS A 4 11.63 26.99 9.72
CA LYS A 4 11.03 26.37 10.91
C LYS A 4 9.52 26.13 10.76
N SER A 5 8.78 27.14 10.25
CA SER A 5 7.34 27.03 10.03
C SER A 5 6.99 25.99 8.95
N LYS A 6 7.81 25.88 7.88
CA LYS A 6 7.64 24.86 6.83
C LYS A 6 7.89 23.45 7.37
N CYS A 7 8.93 23.25 8.18
CA CYS A 7 9.23 21.98 8.83
C CYS A 7 8.10 21.55 9.77
N ILE A 8 7.62 22.45 10.64
CA ILE A 8 6.49 22.14 11.54
C ILE A 8 5.23 21.79 10.75
N HIS A 9 4.95 22.51 9.67
CA HIS A 9 3.81 22.22 8.81
C HIS A 9 3.93 20.84 8.16
N PHE A 10 5.11 20.49 7.65
CA PHE A 10 5.40 19.17 7.08
C PHE A 10 5.22 18.05 8.13
N LEU A 11 5.80 18.22 9.33
CA LEU A 11 5.64 17.24 10.41
C LEU A 11 4.16 17.05 10.80
N LYS A 12 3.36 18.11 10.84
CA LYS A 12 1.91 18.02 11.10
C LYS A 12 1.14 17.29 9.99
N ILE A 13 1.62 17.31 8.76
CA ILE A 13 1.02 16.50 7.68
C ILE A 13 1.36 15.03 7.87
N VAL A 14 2.63 14.71 8.13
CA VAL A 14 3.15 13.34 8.20
C VAL A 14 2.69 12.62 9.47
N PHE A 15 2.86 13.25 10.64
CA PHE A 15 2.64 12.63 11.96
C PHE A 15 1.30 13.05 12.57
N PRO A 16 0.80 12.33 13.58
CA PRO A 16 -0.35 12.74 14.37
C PRO A 16 -0.18 14.17 14.90
N SER A 17 -1.20 15.01 14.76
CA SER A 17 -1.17 16.43 15.14
C SER A 17 -2.29 16.83 16.11
N THR A 18 -3.23 15.92 16.37
CA THR A 18 -4.32 16.06 17.34
C THR A 18 -4.33 14.87 18.30
N TYR A 19 -4.94 15.04 19.48
CA TYR A 19 -5.07 13.95 20.46
C TYR A 19 -5.79 12.71 19.89
N LEU A 20 -6.80 12.92 19.05
CA LEU A 20 -7.53 11.82 18.42
C LEU A 20 -6.66 11.08 17.39
N GLU A 21 -5.91 11.80 16.56
CA GLU A 21 -4.95 11.19 15.63
C GLU A 21 -3.88 10.41 16.38
N LEU A 22 -3.38 10.94 17.50
CA LEU A 22 -2.43 10.26 18.37
C LEU A 22 -3.07 9.01 19.02
N GLY A 23 -4.32 9.09 19.47
CA GLY A 23 -5.07 7.96 19.99
C GLY A 23 -5.24 6.84 18.97
N ILE A 24 -5.64 7.18 17.74
CA ILE A 24 -5.73 6.22 16.62
C ILE A 24 -4.36 5.59 16.35
N PHE A 25 -3.31 6.39 16.29
CA PHE A 25 -1.95 5.92 16.06
C PHE A 25 -1.50 4.91 17.14
N ILE A 26 -1.61 5.29 18.43
CA ILE A 26 -1.19 4.44 19.56
C ILE A 26 -2.03 3.16 19.60
N PHE A 27 -3.33 3.25 19.37
CA PHE A 27 -4.21 2.08 19.38
C PHE A 27 -3.75 1.04 18.33
N PHE A 28 -3.60 1.43 17.08
CA PHE A 28 -3.18 0.49 16.03
C PHE A 28 -1.72 0.08 16.15
N LEU A 29 -0.84 0.99 16.61
CA LEU A 29 0.54 0.65 16.94
C LEU A 29 0.61 -0.45 18.01
N SER A 30 -0.28 -0.42 19.00
CA SER A 30 -0.36 -1.45 20.05
C SER A 30 -0.95 -2.75 19.50
N VAL A 31 -2.08 -2.71 18.79
CA VAL A 31 -2.75 -3.91 18.26
C VAL A 31 -1.83 -4.67 17.30
N TYR A 32 -1.29 -3.98 16.29
CA TYR A 32 -0.38 -4.61 15.34
C TYR A 32 0.99 -4.91 15.96
N GLY A 33 1.42 -4.12 16.97
CA GLY A 33 2.66 -4.35 17.69
C GLY A 33 2.63 -5.65 18.48
N ILE A 34 1.51 -5.97 19.13
CA ILE A 34 1.31 -7.26 19.81
C ILE A 34 1.41 -8.40 18.80
N LEU A 35 0.69 -8.29 17.67
CA LEU A 35 0.73 -9.31 16.60
C LEU A 35 2.13 -9.50 16.04
N GLY A 36 2.78 -8.41 15.61
CA GLY A 36 4.10 -8.45 15.00
C GLY A 36 5.19 -8.91 15.97
N SER A 37 5.11 -8.49 17.24
CA SER A 37 6.03 -8.95 18.29
C SER A 37 5.87 -10.44 18.55
N TYR A 38 4.65 -10.93 18.68
CA TYR A 38 4.39 -12.36 18.87
C TYR A 38 4.97 -13.20 17.73
N ILE A 39 4.75 -12.77 16.48
CA ILE A 39 5.30 -13.46 15.30
C ILE A 39 6.84 -13.39 15.30
N ALA A 40 7.44 -12.23 15.55
CA ALA A 40 8.89 -12.04 15.50
C ALA A 40 9.63 -12.85 16.58
N LEU A 41 9.05 -12.96 17.78
CA LEU A 41 9.65 -13.64 18.91
C LEU A 41 9.56 -15.17 18.79
N ASN A 42 8.44 -15.68 18.28
CA ASN A 42 8.16 -17.13 18.30
C ASN A 42 8.48 -17.82 16.96
N TYR A 43 8.50 -17.10 15.83
CA TYR A 43 8.63 -17.71 14.51
C TYR A 43 9.72 -17.06 13.66
N ARG A 44 10.37 -17.87 12.80
CA ARG A 44 11.44 -17.39 11.89
C ARG A 44 10.91 -16.86 10.55
N ILE A 45 9.61 -16.49 10.47
CA ILE A 45 8.97 -16.20 9.19
C ILE A 45 9.26 -14.79 8.66
N ILE A 46 9.44 -13.77 9.54
CA ILE A 46 9.68 -12.39 9.11
C ILE A 46 10.98 -12.25 8.32
N PHE A 47 12.01 -12.94 8.74
CA PHE A 47 13.29 -13.03 8.04
C PHE A 47 14.01 -14.33 8.36
N ASP A 48 14.33 -15.09 7.31
CA ASP A 48 15.23 -16.25 7.35
C ASP A 48 16.22 -16.16 6.19
N SER A 49 17.53 -16.15 6.50
CA SER A 49 18.58 -16.03 5.49
C SER A 49 18.62 -17.20 4.51
N ARG A 50 18.06 -18.34 4.87
CA ARG A 50 18.02 -19.57 4.05
C ARG A 50 16.96 -19.52 2.96
N ILE A 51 15.90 -18.71 3.14
CA ILE A 51 14.72 -18.65 2.26
C ILE A 51 14.88 -17.45 1.32
N PRO A 52 14.83 -17.63 -0.03
CA PRO A 52 15.07 -16.56 -1.00
C PRO A 52 14.00 -15.46 -0.99
N TRP A 53 12.77 -15.79 -0.62
CA TRP A 53 11.65 -14.87 -0.33
C TRP A 53 10.90 -15.40 0.87
N ASP A 54 9.82 -14.74 1.29
CA ASP A 54 9.06 -15.19 2.44
C ASP A 54 8.39 -16.57 2.23
N ALA A 55 8.03 -17.20 3.32
CA ALA A 55 7.28 -18.45 3.33
C ALA A 55 5.76 -18.23 3.45
N TYR A 56 5.29 -16.99 3.40
CA TYR A 56 3.89 -16.64 3.52
C TYR A 56 3.47 -15.66 2.44
N PHE A 57 2.49 -16.07 1.64
CA PHE A 57 1.80 -15.24 0.66
C PHE A 57 2.68 -14.58 -0.41
N SER A 58 3.86 -15.12 -0.71
CA SER A 58 4.76 -14.66 -1.78
C SER A 58 5.27 -13.21 -1.63
N PHE A 59 5.33 -12.66 -0.43
CA PHE A 59 6.01 -11.40 -0.18
C PHE A 59 7.53 -11.54 -0.32
N ASP A 60 8.23 -10.47 -0.63
CA ASP A 60 9.68 -10.44 -0.74
C ASP A 60 10.29 -9.66 0.44
N ASN A 61 10.30 -10.28 1.63
CA ASN A 61 10.86 -9.67 2.83
C ASN A 61 12.34 -9.27 2.67
N LYS A 62 13.05 -9.94 1.76
CA LYS A 62 14.46 -9.65 1.49
C LYS A 62 14.67 -8.39 0.65
N ALA A 63 13.64 -7.91 -0.07
CA ALA A 63 13.75 -6.69 -0.87
C ALA A 63 14.24 -5.49 -0.06
N ILE A 64 13.83 -5.40 1.22
CA ILE A 64 14.27 -4.36 2.15
C ILE A 64 15.62 -4.70 2.79
N VAL A 65 15.80 -5.94 3.24
CA VAL A 65 16.96 -6.35 4.04
C VAL A 65 18.19 -6.57 3.19
N MET A 66 18.05 -7.21 2.03
CA MET A 66 19.17 -7.50 1.14
C MET A 66 19.59 -6.31 0.27
N THR A 67 18.70 -5.36 0.05
CA THR A 67 18.93 -4.09 -0.67
C THR A 67 19.59 -4.18 -2.04
N GLY A 68 19.86 -5.39 -2.52
CA GLY A 68 20.50 -5.67 -3.79
C GLY A 68 19.55 -6.30 -4.81
N GLY A 69 19.76 -6.00 -6.09
CA GLY A 69 18.95 -6.54 -7.19
C GLY A 69 17.63 -5.82 -7.41
N SER A 70 16.79 -6.39 -8.29
CA SER A 70 15.49 -5.85 -8.69
C SER A 70 15.49 -4.38 -9.09
N PHE A 71 16.55 -3.92 -9.74
CA PHE A 71 16.70 -2.52 -10.18
C PHE A 71 15.55 -2.07 -11.05
N GLU A 72 14.99 -2.98 -11.85
CA GLU A 72 13.92 -2.72 -12.81
C GLU A 72 12.57 -2.47 -12.11
N ARG A 73 12.32 -3.13 -10.97
CA ARG A 73 11.07 -3.01 -10.21
C ARG A 73 11.17 -2.00 -9.07
N HIS A 74 12.31 -1.98 -8.38
CA HIS A 74 12.58 -1.18 -7.18
C HIS A 74 13.84 -0.30 -7.38
N PRO A 75 13.84 0.62 -8.38
CA PRO A 75 15.03 1.27 -8.89
C PRO A 75 15.85 2.05 -7.87
N LEU A 76 15.21 2.64 -6.87
CA LEU A 76 15.89 3.44 -5.85
C LEU A 76 15.74 2.86 -4.43
N SER A 77 15.25 1.63 -4.28
CA SER A 77 15.02 0.99 -2.98
C SER A 77 16.27 0.99 -2.08
N TYR A 78 17.46 0.81 -2.66
CA TYR A 78 18.73 0.85 -1.95
C TYR A 78 18.93 2.14 -1.16
N TYR A 79 18.63 3.31 -1.76
CA TYR A 79 18.84 4.60 -1.11
C TYR A 79 17.98 4.79 0.16
N PHE A 80 16.86 4.07 0.26
CA PHE A 80 15.97 4.13 1.41
C PHE A 80 16.25 3.01 2.40
N PHE A 81 16.36 1.78 1.92
CA PHE A 81 16.39 0.61 2.80
C PHE A 81 17.78 0.25 3.29
N ASN A 82 18.85 0.67 2.60
CA ASN A 82 20.19 0.42 3.10
C ASN A 82 20.44 1.09 4.46
N TRP A 83 19.96 2.31 4.65
CA TRP A 83 20.07 3.00 5.94
C TRP A 83 19.30 2.30 7.05
N ILE A 84 18.09 1.81 6.72
CA ILE A 84 17.26 1.04 7.67
C ILE A 84 18.00 -0.24 8.04
N ARG A 85 18.49 -0.99 7.06
CA ARG A 85 19.25 -2.22 7.27
C ARG A 85 20.47 -1.99 8.13
N GLU A 86 21.34 -1.06 7.76
CA GLU A 86 22.56 -0.76 8.52
C GLU A 86 22.24 -0.29 9.95
N GLY A 87 21.19 0.53 10.12
CA GLY A 87 20.72 0.95 11.44
C GLY A 87 20.24 -0.23 12.29
N ILE A 88 19.51 -1.18 11.71
CA ILE A 88 19.07 -2.37 12.43
C ILE A 88 20.28 -3.25 12.79
N LEU A 89 21.17 -3.50 11.84
CA LEU A 89 22.38 -4.30 12.08
C LEU A 89 23.28 -3.66 13.15
N PHE A 90 23.39 -2.33 13.19
CA PHE A 90 24.07 -1.64 14.26
C PHE A 90 23.43 -1.93 15.63
N CYS A 91 22.10 -1.84 15.73
CA CYS A 91 21.36 -2.13 16.97
C CYS A 91 21.46 -3.60 17.40
N THR A 92 21.65 -4.53 16.46
CA THR A 92 21.74 -5.98 16.72
C THR A 92 23.17 -6.53 16.72
N ALA A 93 24.18 -5.65 16.79
CA ALA A 93 25.59 -6.03 16.71
C ALA A 93 25.94 -6.93 15.51
N GLY A 94 25.34 -6.62 14.34
CA GLY A 94 25.54 -7.37 13.09
C GLY A 94 24.78 -8.69 12.99
N LYS A 95 23.95 -9.05 13.98
CA LYS A 95 23.21 -10.32 14.01
C LYS A 95 21.83 -10.18 13.37
N THR A 96 21.42 -11.18 12.60
CA THR A 96 20.09 -11.32 12.03
C THR A 96 19.22 -12.28 12.84
N ASP A 97 19.20 -12.07 14.15
CA ASP A 97 18.52 -12.90 15.16
C ASP A 97 17.05 -12.46 15.40
N VAL A 98 16.51 -12.85 16.54
CA VAL A 98 15.16 -12.49 16.96
C VAL A 98 14.97 -10.97 17.10
N ASN A 99 15.96 -10.24 17.58
CA ASN A 99 15.90 -8.79 17.75
C ASN A 99 15.84 -8.09 16.39
N PHE A 100 16.59 -8.60 15.41
CA PHE A 100 16.52 -8.12 14.03
C PHE A 100 15.09 -8.26 13.46
N ARG A 101 14.46 -9.43 13.63
CA ARG A 101 13.07 -9.65 13.20
C ARG A 101 12.09 -8.75 13.94
N LEU A 102 12.29 -8.56 15.24
CA LEU A 102 11.45 -7.70 16.07
C LEU A 102 11.48 -6.25 15.61
N ILE A 103 12.67 -5.70 15.34
CA ILE A 103 12.81 -4.32 14.84
C ILE A 103 12.15 -4.18 13.46
N LEU A 104 12.31 -5.15 12.55
CA LEU A 104 11.65 -5.14 11.24
C LEU A 104 10.13 -5.13 11.36
N ALA A 105 9.57 -5.96 12.25
CA ALA A 105 8.13 -5.98 12.50
C ALA A 105 7.62 -4.64 13.07
N TRP A 106 8.34 -4.05 14.02
CA TRP A 106 7.96 -2.76 14.59
C TRP A 106 8.03 -1.61 13.59
N LEU A 107 9.03 -1.61 12.68
CA LEU A 107 9.09 -0.63 11.60
C LEU A 107 7.90 -0.76 10.64
N SER A 108 7.55 -1.99 10.26
CA SER A 108 6.38 -2.24 9.42
C SER A 108 5.09 -1.78 10.09
N ASN A 109 4.91 -2.13 11.38
CA ASN A 109 3.79 -1.72 12.20
C ASN A 109 3.68 -0.18 12.31
N LEU A 110 4.79 0.50 12.58
CA LEU A 110 4.85 1.96 12.64
C LEU A 110 4.30 2.58 11.35
N ILE A 111 4.75 2.09 10.20
CA ILE A 111 4.37 2.61 8.88
C ILE A 111 2.90 2.35 8.57
N ILE A 112 2.38 1.17 8.87
CA ILE A 112 0.96 0.87 8.66
C ILE A 112 0.07 1.69 9.60
N SER A 113 0.46 1.85 10.87
CA SER A 113 -0.28 2.69 11.81
C SER A 113 -0.31 4.17 11.36
N LEU A 114 0.78 4.69 10.82
CA LEU A 114 0.81 6.01 10.19
C LEU A 114 -0.07 6.08 8.94
N SER A 115 -0.17 4.99 8.15
CA SER A 115 -1.05 4.93 6.98
C SER A 115 -2.53 5.08 7.38
N LEU A 116 -2.94 4.43 8.47
CA LEU A 116 -4.29 4.58 9.03
C LEU A 116 -4.57 6.01 9.49
N VAL A 117 -3.60 6.65 10.13
CA VAL A 117 -3.71 8.09 10.50
C VAL A 117 -3.86 8.96 9.26
N GLN A 118 -3.14 8.70 8.17
CA GLN A 118 -3.30 9.46 6.92
C GLN A 118 -4.68 9.26 6.29
N VAL A 119 -5.24 8.06 6.32
CA VAL A 119 -6.63 7.81 5.90
C VAL A 119 -7.60 8.62 6.77
N TYR A 120 -7.45 8.59 8.10
CA TYR A 120 -8.24 9.41 9.01
C TYR A 120 -8.16 10.90 8.66
N LYS A 121 -6.95 11.44 8.49
CA LYS A 121 -6.73 12.84 8.11
C LYS A 121 -7.41 13.20 6.79
N TYR A 122 -7.34 12.32 5.80
CA TYR A 122 -8.03 12.55 4.53
C TYR A 122 -9.56 12.60 4.73
N LEU A 123 -10.12 11.63 5.43
CA LEU A 123 -11.56 11.58 5.72
C LEU A 123 -12.02 12.82 6.50
N LYS A 124 -11.27 13.20 7.53
CA LYS A 124 -11.62 14.33 8.41
C LYS A 124 -11.35 15.70 7.80
N ASN A 125 -10.17 15.91 7.21
CA ASN A 125 -9.71 17.22 6.78
C ASN A 125 -10.05 17.52 5.31
N ILE A 126 -10.13 16.48 4.46
CA ILE A 126 -10.43 16.64 3.03
C ILE A 126 -11.92 16.45 2.78
N ILE A 127 -12.50 15.33 3.19
CA ILE A 127 -13.91 15.02 2.96
C ILE A 127 -14.79 15.76 3.99
N GLN A 128 -14.26 16.06 5.18
CA GLN A 128 -14.93 16.75 6.29
C GLN A 128 -16.06 15.92 6.90
N LEU A 129 -15.83 14.63 7.07
CA LEU A 129 -16.78 13.74 7.72
C LEU A 129 -16.85 13.97 9.25
N PRO A 130 -17.99 13.63 9.89
CA PRO A 130 -18.04 13.50 11.34
C PRO A 130 -16.98 12.56 11.87
N VAL A 131 -16.51 12.83 13.10
CA VAL A 131 -15.46 12.02 13.74
C VAL A 131 -15.83 10.54 13.76
N PHE A 132 -17.05 10.22 14.21
CA PHE A 132 -17.52 8.84 14.30
C PHE A 132 -17.42 8.08 12.97
N VAL A 133 -17.89 8.68 11.86
CA VAL A 133 -17.85 8.07 10.54
C VAL A 133 -16.40 7.90 10.06
N SER A 134 -15.55 8.90 10.33
CA SER A 134 -14.13 8.84 9.97
C SER A 134 -13.41 7.69 10.72
N VAL A 135 -13.68 7.52 12.02
CA VAL A 135 -13.12 6.43 12.83
C VAL A 135 -13.68 5.08 12.38
N LEU A 136 -14.98 4.98 12.10
CA LEU A 136 -15.61 3.75 11.59
C LEU A 136 -14.96 3.29 10.27
N LEU A 137 -14.72 4.21 9.33
CA LEU A 137 -14.08 3.88 8.05
C LEU A 137 -12.59 3.50 8.23
N VAL A 138 -11.88 4.12 9.17
CA VAL A 138 -10.50 3.71 9.51
C VAL A 138 -10.49 2.33 10.18
N PHE A 139 -11.44 2.07 11.09
CA PHE A 139 -11.59 0.76 11.72
C PHE A 139 -11.93 -0.31 10.67
N PHE A 140 -12.86 -0.06 9.76
CA PHE A 140 -13.14 -0.93 8.63
C PHE A 140 -11.87 -1.23 7.81
N PHE A 141 -11.11 -0.19 7.46
CA PHE A 141 -9.89 -0.33 6.68
C PHE A 141 -8.78 -1.08 7.42
N SER A 142 -8.66 -0.90 8.73
CA SER A 142 -7.61 -1.57 9.52
C SER A 142 -7.71 -3.10 9.50
N TRP A 143 -8.90 -3.65 9.32
CA TRP A 143 -9.13 -5.09 9.24
C TRP A 143 -8.92 -5.67 7.84
N PHE A 144 -8.57 -4.88 6.84
CA PHE A 144 -8.21 -5.45 5.54
C PHE A 144 -7.01 -6.39 5.69
N SER A 145 -7.10 -7.56 5.07
CA SER A 145 -6.02 -8.56 5.06
C SER A 145 -4.67 -7.96 4.67
N THR A 146 -4.64 -7.07 3.67
CA THR A 146 -3.45 -6.31 3.29
C THR A 146 -2.83 -5.57 4.48
N ASN A 147 -3.61 -4.83 5.27
CA ASN A 147 -3.08 -4.07 6.41
C ASN A 147 -2.57 -4.98 7.53
N ILE A 148 -3.28 -6.08 7.80
CA ILE A 148 -2.86 -7.07 8.79
C ILE A 148 -1.50 -7.65 8.40
N LEU A 149 -1.35 -8.13 7.16
CA LEU A 149 -0.10 -8.72 6.69
C LEU A 149 1.04 -7.71 6.63
N LEU A 150 0.81 -6.54 6.04
CA LEU A 150 1.83 -5.51 5.92
C LEU A 150 2.23 -4.89 7.26
N SER A 151 1.46 -5.09 8.34
CA SER A 151 1.82 -4.58 9.66
C SER A 151 3.04 -5.26 10.27
N PHE A 152 3.37 -6.48 9.86
CA PHE A 152 4.56 -7.21 10.32
C PHE A 152 5.49 -7.66 9.18
N THR A 153 5.10 -7.43 7.92
CA THR A 153 5.90 -7.81 6.75
C THR A 153 6.79 -6.65 6.32
N PRO A 154 8.12 -6.77 6.41
CA PRO A 154 9.06 -5.73 5.95
C PRO A 154 9.16 -5.72 4.43
N GLU A 155 8.15 -5.20 3.75
CA GLU A 155 7.98 -5.24 2.30
C GLU A 155 7.85 -3.83 1.70
N THR A 156 8.22 -3.68 0.44
CA THR A 156 8.10 -2.41 -0.29
C THR A 156 6.67 -1.88 -0.29
N TYR A 157 5.67 -2.78 -0.33
CA TYR A 157 4.24 -2.44 -0.30
C TYR A 157 3.81 -1.77 1.01
N THR A 158 4.42 -2.11 2.14
CA THR A 158 4.21 -1.48 3.44
C THR A 158 4.51 0.02 3.38
N TYR A 159 5.68 0.36 2.85
CA TYR A 159 6.12 1.76 2.72
C TYR A 159 5.37 2.49 1.61
N THR A 160 5.09 1.80 0.51
CA THR A 160 4.36 2.38 -0.63
C THR A 160 2.94 2.78 -0.25
N LEU A 161 2.23 1.98 0.56
CA LEU A 161 0.90 2.31 1.06
C LEU A 161 0.92 3.65 1.80
N PHE A 162 1.82 3.80 2.75
CA PHE A 162 1.97 5.05 3.51
C PHE A 162 2.25 6.25 2.61
N LEU A 163 3.23 6.12 1.73
CA LEU A 163 3.64 7.22 0.85
C LEU A 163 2.54 7.63 -0.13
N LEU A 164 1.79 6.66 -0.68
CA LEU A 164 0.66 6.94 -1.58
C LEU A 164 -0.48 7.65 -0.85
N VAL A 165 -0.85 7.20 0.34
CA VAL A 165 -1.92 7.86 1.12
C VAL A 165 -1.50 9.25 1.56
N LEU A 166 -0.26 9.41 2.04
CA LEU A 166 0.32 10.70 2.42
C LEU A 166 0.33 11.68 1.23
N PHE A 167 0.78 11.22 0.07
CA PHE A 167 0.83 12.04 -1.13
C PHE A 167 -0.56 12.44 -1.63
N ASN A 168 -1.52 11.50 -1.61
CA ASN A 168 -2.93 11.81 -1.92
C ASN A 168 -3.52 12.83 -0.94
N HIS A 169 -3.24 12.71 0.37
CA HIS A 169 -3.67 13.69 1.37
C HIS A 169 -3.07 15.08 1.08
N TYR A 170 -1.75 15.15 0.87
CA TYR A 170 -1.06 16.40 0.55
C TYR A 170 -1.61 17.06 -0.72
N THR A 171 -1.75 16.31 -1.80
CA THR A 171 -2.25 16.86 -3.08
C THR A 171 -3.71 17.30 -2.99
N ALA A 172 -4.54 16.56 -2.25
CA ALA A 172 -5.93 16.96 -2.00
C ALA A 172 -6.03 18.25 -1.21
N LEU A 173 -5.17 18.48 -0.19
CA LEU A 173 -5.07 19.76 0.53
C LEU A 173 -4.76 20.91 -0.42
N LYS A 174 -3.79 20.73 -1.33
CA LYS A 174 -3.39 21.74 -2.32
C LYS A 174 -4.53 22.03 -3.31
N LEU A 175 -5.10 20.99 -3.90
CA LEU A 175 -6.14 21.11 -4.91
C LEU A 175 -7.44 21.72 -4.35
N ARG A 176 -7.79 21.45 -3.09
CA ARG A 176 -8.95 22.11 -2.44
C ARG A 176 -8.79 23.61 -2.29
N LYS A 177 -7.57 24.08 -2.07
CA LYS A 177 -7.24 25.51 -1.96
C LYS A 177 -6.95 26.16 -3.32
N ASP A 178 -7.14 25.44 -4.42
CA ASP A 178 -6.74 25.85 -5.77
C ASP A 178 -5.25 26.23 -5.88
N GLU A 179 -4.42 25.70 -4.98
CA GLU A 179 -2.97 25.86 -4.99
C GLU A 179 -2.29 24.84 -5.92
N LYS A 180 -1.11 25.22 -6.44
CA LYS A 180 -0.27 24.32 -7.23
C LYS A 180 0.41 23.30 -6.31
N ILE A 181 0.61 22.08 -6.83
CA ILE A 181 1.45 21.08 -6.19
C ILE A 181 2.91 21.54 -6.32
N ALA A 182 3.64 21.62 -5.21
CA ALA A 182 5.02 22.09 -5.24
C ALA A 182 5.93 21.15 -6.06
N GLY A 183 6.84 21.72 -6.88
CA GLY A 183 7.78 20.92 -7.66
C GLY A 183 8.69 20.03 -6.78
N SER A 184 9.15 20.55 -5.63
CA SER A 184 9.91 19.75 -4.67
C SER A 184 9.13 18.54 -4.10
N ALA A 185 7.83 18.71 -3.87
CA ALA A 185 6.98 17.60 -3.43
C ALA A 185 6.80 16.54 -4.54
N LEU A 186 6.72 16.96 -5.79
CA LEU A 186 6.67 16.04 -6.94
C LEU A 186 7.97 15.27 -7.10
N VAL A 187 9.12 15.96 -7.01
CA VAL A 187 10.44 15.31 -7.04
C VAL A 187 10.56 14.30 -5.92
N LEU A 188 10.24 14.71 -4.68
CA LEU A 188 10.30 13.80 -3.52
C LEU A 188 9.37 12.60 -3.71
N ALA A 189 8.13 12.81 -4.16
CA ALA A 189 7.19 11.72 -4.39
C ALA A 189 7.62 10.80 -5.54
N ALA A 190 8.13 11.35 -6.65
CA ALA A 190 8.63 10.55 -7.76
C ALA A 190 9.82 9.67 -7.33
N VAL A 191 10.77 10.25 -6.58
CA VAL A 191 11.95 9.54 -6.07
C VAL A 191 11.55 8.50 -5.02
N THR A 192 10.66 8.82 -4.08
CA THR A 192 10.27 7.87 -3.01
C THR A 192 9.28 6.83 -3.51
N ILE A 193 8.13 7.23 -4.04
CA ILE A 193 7.05 6.31 -4.47
C ILE A 193 7.50 5.52 -5.71
N GLY A 194 7.97 6.22 -6.76
CA GLY A 194 8.46 5.59 -7.98
C GLY A 194 9.76 4.83 -7.77
N GLY A 195 10.62 5.30 -6.89
CA GLY A 195 11.89 4.66 -6.56
C GLY A 195 11.76 3.36 -5.78
N ILE A 196 10.74 3.26 -4.90
CA ILE A 196 10.41 2.03 -4.20
C ILE A 196 9.66 1.07 -5.12
N THR A 197 8.76 1.57 -5.98
CA THR A 197 8.03 0.75 -6.96
C THR A 197 7.76 1.57 -8.20
N VAL A 198 8.48 1.26 -9.29
CA VAL A 198 8.51 2.08 -10.51
C VAL A 198 7.12 2.33 -11.10
N THR A 199 6.22 1.36 -11.08
CA THR A 199 4.87 1.47 -11.63
C THR A 199 4.04 2.55 -10.94
N ASN A 200 4.31 2.85 -9.68
CA ASN A 200 3.59 3.86 -8.91
C ASN A 200 3.99 5.31 -9.25
N ILE A 201 5.05 5.54 -10.04
CA ILE A 201 5.45 6.88 -10.47
C ILE A 201 4.35 7.59 -11.27
N ILE A 202 3.56 6.84 -12.03
CA ILE A 202 2.42 7.37 -12.81
C ILE A 202 1.42 8.05 -11.88
N LYS A 203 1.14 7.45 -10.71
CA LYS A 203 0.19 7.97 -9.73
C LYS A 203 0.62 9.31 -9.12
N VAL A 204 1.93 9.58 -9.08
CA VAL A 204 2.48 10.86 -8.60
C VAL A 204 2.07 12.02 -9.52
N PHE A 205 1.92 11.76 -10.82
CA PHE A 205 1.62 12.83 -11.78
C PHE A 205 0.13 13.01 -12.04
N ILE A 206 -0.74 12.05 -11.70
CA ILE A 206 -2.19 12.18 -11.87
C ILE A 206 -2.76 13.48 -11.27
N PRO A 207 -2.47 13.87 -10.01
CA PRO A 207 -3.06 15.06 -9.40
C PRO A 207 -2.75 16.37 -10.14
N ILE A 208 -1.63 16.44 -10.88
CA ILE A 208 -1.24 17.64 -11.64
C ILE A 208 -2.29 17.97 -12.71
N ALA A 209 -2.86 16.95 -13.37
CA ALA A 209 -3.88 17.13 -14.40
C ALA A 209 -5.14 17.86 -13.88
N PHE A 210 -5.35 17.86 -12.57
CA PHE A 210 -6.49 18.48 -11.91
C PHE A 210 -6.21 19.85 -11.29
N GLU A 211 -5.03 20.45 -11.57
CA GLU A 211 -4.73 21.82 -11.17
C GLU A 211 -5.65 22.82 -11.88
N LYS A 212 -6.07 23.87 -11.16
CA LYS A 212 -7.04 24.85 -11.66
C LYS A 212 -6.58 25.55 -12.93
N LYS A 213 -7.41 25.45 -13.97
CA LYS A 213 -7.19 26.07 -15.30
C LYS A 213 -5.89 25.60 -15.97
N LEU A 214 -5.43 24.37 -15.73
CA LEU A 214 -4.21 23.83 -16.32
C LEU A 214 -4.26 23.90 -17.85
N PHE A 215 -5.29 23.32 -18.47
CA PHE A 215 -5.45 23.25 -19.92
C PHE A 215 -6.01 24.55 -20.56
N LYS A 216 -6.34 25.56 -19.74
CA LYS A 216 -6.83 26.87 -20.22
C LYS A 216 -5.71 27.91 -20.33
N SER A 217 -4.46 27.61 -20.01
CA SER A 217 -3.34 28.53 -19.99
C SER A 217 -2.04 27.84 -20.35
N TRP A 218 -1.45 28.20 -21.49
CA TRP A 218 -0.15 27.67 -21.93
C TRP A 218 0.95 27.88 -20.88
N LYS A 219 0.95 29.01 -20.19
CA LYS A 219 1.91 29.29 -19.10
C LYS A 219 1.75 28.29 -17.93
N LYS A 220 0.51 27.93 -17.56
CA LYS A 220 0.25 26.96 -16.50
C LYS A 220 0.61 25.54 -16.94
N PHE A 221 0.24 25.20 -18.17
CA PHE A 221 0.59 23.90 -18.77
C PHE A 221 2.10 23.73 -18.86
N GLY A 222 2.84 24.71 -19.44
CA GLY A 222 4.30 24.67 -19.52
C GLY A 222 4.98 24.57 -18.13
N ASN A 223 4.48 25.30 -17.12
CA ASN A 223 5.00 25.17 -15.75
C ASN A 223 4.73 23.79 -15.13
N ALA A 224 3.56 23.19 -15.40
CA ALA A 224 3.27 21.84 -14.94
C ALA A 224 4.18 20.80 -15.60
N THR A 225 4.32 20.89 -16.92
CA THR A 225 5.23 20.05 -17.72
C THR A 225 6.66 20.16 -17.21
N LEU A 226 7.15 21.37 -16.97
CA LEU A 226 8.50 21.60 -16.42
C LEU A 226 8.69 20.91 -15.07
N ARG A 227 7.71 20.98 -14.15
CA ARG A 227 7.77 20.29 -12.84
C ARG A 227 7.82 18.78 -13.01
N VAL A 228 7.04 18.21 -13.93
CA VAL A 228 7.07 16.78 -14.25
C VAL A 228 8.43 16.41 -14.82
N MET A 229 8.93 17.15 -15.82
CA MET A 229 10.24 16.91 -16.46
C MET A 229 11.38 16.93 -15.42
N ILE A 230 11.41 17.94 -14.55
CA ILE A 230 12.43 18.01 -13.49
C ILE A 230 12.34 16.76 -12.57
N SER A 231 11.14 16.35 -12.21
CA SER A 231 10.95 15.17 -11.37
C SER A 231 11.43 13.88 -12.07
N CYS A 232 11.14 13.74 -13.35
CA CYS A 232 11.64 12.62 -14.16
C CYS A 232 13.16 12.64 -14.32
N ILE A 233 13.75 13.82 -14.59
CA ILE A 233 15.21 13.96 -14.74
C ILE A 233 15.92 13.57 -13.43
N VAL A 234 15.47 14.09 -12.30
CA VAL A 234 16.06 13.74 -10.99
C VAL A 234 15.95 12.23 -10.73
N PHE A 235 14.78 11.65 -10.99
CA PHE A 235 14.57 10.21 -10.85
C PHE A 235 15.53 9.41 -11.74
N ILE A 236 15.64 9.77 -13.03
CA ILE A 236 16.52 9.09 -13.99
C ILE A 236 17.98 9.22 -13.59
N LEU A 237 18.43 10.40 -13.18
CA LEU A 237 19.83 10.62 -12.73
C LEU A 237 20.16 9.75 -11.51
N LEU A 238 19.27 9.67 -10.52
CA LEU A 238 19.44 8.79 -9.37
C LEU A 238 19.45 7.31 -9.76
N TYR A 239 18.60 6.93 -10.69
CA TYR A 239 18.58 5.56 -11.20
C TYR A 239 19.85 5.21 -11.96
N LEU A 240 20.32 6.08 -12.87
CA LEU A 240 21.58 5.87 -13.59
C LEU A 240 22.78 5.79 -12.63
N ASN A 241 22.83 6.65 -11.62
CA ASN A 241 23.84 6.56 -10.57
C ASN A 241 23.76 5.21 -9.83
N ARG A 242 22.57 4.71 -9.53
CA ARG A 242 22.35 3.44 -8.84
C ARG A 242 22.87 2.22 -9.61
N ILE A 243 22.86 2.29 -10.95
CA ILE A 243 23.34 1.22 -11.85
C ILE A 243 24.74 1.48 -12.44
N ASP A 244 25.51 2.40 -11.82
CA ASP A 244 26.84 2.81 -12.31
C ASP A 244 26.85 3.24 -13.77
N PHE A 245 25.79 3.92 -14.23
CA PHE A 245 25.57 4.35 -15.62
C PHE A 245 25.60 3.21 -16.66
N LYS A 246 25.41 1.96 -16.24
CA LYS A 246 25.36 0.79 -17.14
C LYS A 246 23.97 0.63 -17.76
N TYR A 247 23.58 1.58 -18.61
CA TYR A 247 22.23 1.69 -19.19
C TYR A 247 21.97 0.74 -20.37
N GLN A 248 23.00 0.14 -20.96
CA GLN A 248 22.90 -0.63 -22.20
C GLN A 248 21.91 -1.81 -22.13
N ASN A 249 21.72 -2.38 -20.96
CA ASN A 249 20.87 -3.56 -20.75
C ASN A 249 19.54 -3.23 -20.04
N ILE A 250 19.18 -1.94 -19.85
CA ILE A 250 17.97 -1.59 -19.09
C ILE A 250 16.72 -2.13 -19.78
N LEU A 251 16.61 -1.92 -21.10
CA LEU A 251 15.44 -2.34 -21.87
C LEU A 251 15.32 -3.87 -21.93
N SER A 252 16.42 -4.59 -22.18
CA SER A 252 16.40 -6.05 -22.21
C SER A 252 16.04 -6.64 -20.85
N LYS A 253 16.67 -6.17 -19.76
CA LYS A 253 16.36 -6.63 -18.39
C LYS A 253 14.94 -6.29 -17.98
N SER A 254 14.42 -5.11 -18.35
CA SER A 254 13.02 -4.75 -18.10
C SER A 254 12.06 -5.64 -18.87
N GLY A 255 12.39 -5.99 -20.13
CA GLY A 255 11.66 -6.96 -20.96
C GLY A 255 11.64 -8.35 -20.32
N GLU A 256 12.81 -8.86 -19.91
CA GLU A 256 12.94 -10.14 -19.21
C GLU A 256 12.11 -10.19 -17.93
N GLN A 257 12.11 -9.11 -17.13
CA GLN A 257 11.28 -9.01 -15.93
C GLN A 257 9.79 -9.01 -16.29
N TYR A 258 9.40 -8.27 -17.33
CA TYR A 258 8.03 -8.26 -17.80
C TYR A 258 7.59 -9.67 -18.24
N GLU A 259 8.34 -10.35 -19.08
CA GLU A 259 8.05 -11.71 -19.53
C GLU A 259 7.96 -12.69 -18.39
N LYS A 260 8.90 -12.62 -17.45
CA LYS A 260 8.92 -13.48 -16.26
C LYS A 260 7.66 -13.36 -15.40
N PHE A 261 7.10 -12.16 -15.26
CA PHE A 261 5.96 -11.91 -14.38
C PHE A 261 4.61 -11.82 -15.09
N SER A 262 4.57 -11.70 -16.44
CA SER A 262 3.32 -11.60 -17.21
C SER A 262 2.90 -12.93 -17.87
N ASN A 263 3.84 -13.84 -18.12
CA ASN A 263 3.62 -15.09 -18.85
C ASN A 263 3.46 -16.32 -17.92
N VAL A 264 3.05 -16.13 -16.69
CA VAL A 264 2.86 -17.24 -15.75
C VAL A 264 1.51 -17.91 -16.03
N ASN A 265 1.55 -19.11 -16.60
CA ASN A 265 0.37 -19.95 -16.90
C ASN A 265 0.04 -20.88 -15.73
N SER A 266 -0.07 -20.36 -14.51
CA SER A 266 -0.39 -21.16 -13.32
C SER A 266 -1.88 -21.49 -13.20
N THR A 267 -2.75 -20.60 -13.69
CA THR A 267 -4.20 -20.72 -13.64
C THR A 267 -4.83 -19.96 -14.82
N PRO A 268 -6.10 -20.21 -15.17
CA PRO A 268 -6.81 -19.42 -16.19
C PRO A 268 -6.76 -17.92 -15.88
N VAL A 269 -6.63 -17.10 -16.93
CA VAL A 269 -6.53 -15.62 -16.80
C VAL A 269 -7.69 -15.02 -16.03
N TRP A 270 -8.89 -15.57 -16.21
CA TRP A 270 -10.08 -15.11 -15.51
C TRP A 270 -9.97 -15.32 -14.00
N ASP A 271 -9.47 -16.46 -13.57
CA ASP A 271 -9.28 -16.76 -12.13
C ASP A 271 -8.24 -15.83 -11.51
N MET A 272 -7.17 -15.50 -12.26
CA MET A 272 -6.18 -14.51 -11.83
C MET A 272 -6.78 -13.10 -11.72
N ILE A 273 -7.66 -12.69 -12.65
CA ILE A 273 -8.39 -11.41 -12.55
C ILE A 273 -9.36 -11.44 -11.37
N CYS A 274 -10.09 -12.53 -11.17
CA CYS A 274 -10.92 -12.70 -9.99
C CYS A 274 -10.08 -12.62 -8.70
N SER A 275 -8.90 -13.22 -8.69
CA SER A 275 -7.96 -13.13 -7.57
C SER A 275 -7.51 -11.68 -7.28
N TYR A 276 -7.38 -10.82 -8.28
CA TYR A 276 -7.08 -9.40 -8.06
C TYR A 276 -8.18 -8.70 -7.23
N PHE A 277 -9.44 -8.91 -7.58
CA PHE A 277 -10.57 -8.26 -6.91
C PHE A 277 -11.03 -9.01 -5.65
N PHE A 278 -10.99 -10.33 -5.68
CA PHE A 278 -11.57 -11.22 -4.68
C PHE A 278 -10.54 -12.17 -4.04
N GLY A 279 -9.25 -11.92 -4.25
CA GLY A 279 -8.16 -12.83 -3.86
C GLY A 279 -7.46 -12.49 -2.57
N GLY A 280 -8.09 -11.77 -1.65
CA GLY A 280 -7.54 -11.63 -0.32
C GLY A 280 -6.94 -10.29 0.05
N ASN A 281 -7.18 -9.22 -0.73
CA ASN A 281 -6.73 -7.86 -0.36
C ASN A 281 -7.54 -7.22 0.77
N ILE A 282 -8.81 -7.60 0.90
CA ILE A 282 -9.74 -7.08 1.90
C ILE A 282 -10.09 -8.18 2.91
N LEU A 283 -10.55 -9.31 2.40
CA LEU A 283 -11.02 -10.45 3.17
C LEU A 283 -10.09 -11.64 2.91
N PHE A 284 -9.52 -12.24 3.92
CA PHE A 284 -8.71 -13.44 3.74
C PHE A 284 -9.56 -14.59 3.17
N PRO A 285 -9.13 -15.21 2.06
CA PRO A 285 -9.67 -16.46 1.58
C PRO A 285 -9.14 -17.66 2.37
N SER A 286 -9.44 -18.87 1.93
CA SER A 286 -8.78 -20.07 2.42
C SER A 286 -7.30 -20.07 2.04
N PHE A 287 -6.51 -20.75 2.84
CA PHE A 287 -5.08 -20.91 2.61
C PHE A 287 -4.75 -22.31 2.10
N PHE A 288 -3.70 -22.41 1.31
CA PHE A 288 -3.13 -23.71 0.93
C PHE A 288 -1.61 -23.71 1.09
N ILE A 289 -1.05 -24.89 1.36
CA ILE A 289 0.36 -25.05 1.66
C ILE A 289 1.03 -25.76 0.49
N ARG A 290 2.19 -25.27 0.09
CA ARG A 290 3.05 -25.89 -0.93
C ARG A 290 4.46 -26.12 -0.40
N GLU A 291 5.09 -27.15 -0.89
CA GLU A 291 6.53 -27.33 -0.72
C GLU A 291 7.28 -26.39 -1.65
N LYS A 292 8.34 -25.79 -1.13
CA LYS A 292 9.25 -24.92 -1.87
C LYS A 292 10.68 -25.42 -1.70
N HIS A 293 11.48 -25.19 -2.73
CA HIS A 293 12.88 -25.54 -2.75
C HIS A 293 13.71 -24.32 -3.15
N ASN A 294 14.77 -24.01 -2.40
CA ASN A 294 15.69 -22.95 -2.79
C ASN A 294 16.92 -23.53 -3.52
N MET A 295 17.73 -22.64 -4.11
CA MET A 295 18.91 -23.03 -4.88
C MET A 295 20.00 -23.75 -4.07
N LYS A 296 19.94 -23.73 -2.73
CA LYS A 296 20.86 -24.44 -1.82
C LYS A 296 20.38 -25.83 -1.40
N GLY A 297 19.29 -26.31 -2.01
CA GLY A 297 18.71 -27.60 -1.66
C GLY A 297 17.87 -27.62 -0.40
N PHE A 298 17.63 -26.46 0.24
CA PHE A 298 16.79 -26.36 1.42
C PHE A 298 15.31 -26.36 1.06
N TYR A 299 14.55 -27.31 1.60
CA TYR A 299 13.10 -27.40 1.41
C TYR A 299 12.38 -26.70 2.56
N TYR A 300 11.34 -25.95 2.22
CA TYR A 300 10.49 -25.30 3.19
C TYR A 300 9.02 -25.31 2.75
N LYS A 301 8.11 -25.18 3.68
CA LYS A 301 6.68 -25.04 3.42
C LYS A 301 6.36 -23.57 3.22
N ALA A 302 5.49 -23.28 2.27
CA ALA A 302 5.00 -21.93 2.01
C ALA A 302 3.47 -21.94 1.96
N ILE A 303 2.84 -20.90 2.54
CA ILE A 303 1.40 -20.71 2.55
C ILE A 303 1.01 -19.67 1.50
N PHE A 304 -0.10 -19.92 0.81
CA PHE A 304 -0.64 -19.06 -0.23
C PHE A 304 -2.12 -18.80 -0.01
N MET A 305 -2.62 -17.73 -0.62
CA MET A 305 -4.05 -17.45 -0.69
C MET A 305 -4.66 -18.04 -1.96
N GLU A 306 -5.87 -18.58 -1.83
CA GLU A 306 -6.72 -18.96 -2.95
C GLU A 306 -7.73 -17.86 -3.27
N VAL A 307 -8.55 -18.07 -4.31
CA VAL A 307 -9.81 -17.36 -4.45
C VAL A 307 -10.82 -17.95 -3.44
N TYR A 308 -11.87 -17.20 -3.10
CA TYR A 308 -12.85 -17.65 -2.10
C TYR A 308 -13.56 -18.94 -2.53
N SER A 309 -13.70 -19.84 -1.58
CA SER A 309 -14.41 -21.11 -1.75
C SER A 309 -15.94 -20.99 -1.54
N THR A 310 -16.41 -19.89 -0.92
CA THR A 310 -17.82 -19.71 -0.58
C THR A 310 -18.44 -18.55 -1.36
N ALA A 311 -19.68 -18.73 -1.81
CA ALA A 311 -20.46 -17.66 -2.46
C ALA A 311 -20.63 -16.43 -1.55
N PHE A 312 -20.72 -16.64 -0.23
CA PHE A 312 -20.89 -15.57 0.74
C PHE A 312 -19.72 -14.58 0.74
N SER A 313 -18.48 -15.06 0.64
CA SER A 313 -17.29 -14.21 0.55
C SER A 313 -17.29 -13.36 -0.72
N TYR A 314 -17.69 -13.94 -1.86
CA TYR A 314 -17.85 -13.18 -3.12
C TYR A 314 -18.95 -12.12 -3.01
N ILE A 315 -20.09 -12.46 -2.39
CA ILE A 315 -21.18 -11.51 -2.16
C ILE A 315 -20.70 -10.36 -1.28
N PHE A 316 -19.99 -10.65 -0.18
CA PHE A 316 -19.46 -9.63 0.71
C PHE A 316 -18.53 -8.66 -0.02
N ILE A 317 -17.53 -9.16 -0.74
CA ILE A 317 -16.61 -8.33 -1.51
C ILE A 317 -17.36 -7.59 -2.63
N GLY A 318 -18.29 -8.26 -3.30
CA GLY A 318 -19.15 -7.65 -4.32
C GLY A 318 -19.95 -6.47 -3.78
N LEU A 319 -20.47 -6.56 -2.55
CA LEU A 319 -21.15 -5.44 -1.88
C LEU A 319 -20.18 -4.29 -1.57
N VAL A 320 -18.98 -4.58 -1.05
CA VAL A 320 -17.97 -3.54 -0.78
C VAL A 320 -17.59 -2.83 -2.08
N VAL A 321 -17.30 -3.58 -3.16
CA VAL A 321 -16.99 -3.01 -4.48
C VAL A 321 -18.17 -2.24 -5.03
N GLY A 322 -19.40 -2.77 -4.87
CA GLY A 322 -20.65 -2.09 -5.28
C GLY A 322 -20.83 -0.74 -4.60
N PHE A 323 -20.54 -0.62 -3.30
CA PHE A 323 -20.58 0.67 -2.57
C PHE A 323 -19.50 1.64 -3.05
N VAL A 324 -18.32 1.13 -3.37
CA VAL A 324 -17.22 1.93 -3.94
C VAL A 324 -17.60 2.48 -5.31
N LEU A 325 -18.18 1.65 -6.18
CA LEU A 325 -18.68 2.06 -7.49
C LEU A 325 -19.85 3.04 -7.36
N TRP A 326 -20.79 2.80 -6.44
CA TRP A 326 -21.86 3.75 -6.14
C TRP A 326 -21.31 5.11 -5.72
N SER A 327 -20.29 5.13 -4.85
CA SER A 327 -19.61 6.35 -4.47
C SER A 327 -19.01 7.07 -5.67
N TYR A 328 -18.30 6.34 -6.52
CA TYR A 328 -17.67 6.90 -7.71
C TYR A 328 -18.69 7.57 -8.65
N PHE A 329 -19.75 6.85 -9.02
CA PHE A 329 -20.76 7.38 -9.92
C PHE A 329 -21.51 8.59 -9.31
N LYS A 330 -21.79 8.55 -7.99
CA LYS A 330 -22.45 9.66 -7.30
C LYS A 330 -21.58 10.93 -7.24
N ASN A 331 -20.26 10.76 -7.18
CA ASN A 331 -19.29 11.85 -7.06
C ASN A 331 -18.43 12.03 -8.32
N PHE A 332 -18.88 11.54 -9.47
CA PHE A 332 -18.11 11.49 -10.71
C PHE A 332 -17.50 12.84 -11.13
N LYS A 333 -18.19 13.97 -10.87
CA LYS A 333 -17.68 15.32 -11.19
C LYS A 333 -16.64 15.85 -10.19
N ASN A 334 -16.39 15.14 -9.09
CA ASN A 334 -15.43 15.58 -8.08
C ASN A 334 -13.99 15.20 -8.49
N LYS A 335 -13.14 16.22 -8.66
CA LYS A 335 -11.73 16.02 -9.06
C LYS A 335 -10.93 15.08 -8.13
N LEU A 336 -11.22 15.11 -6.82
CA LEU A 336 -10.50 14.25 -5.86
C LEU A 336 -10.93 12.78 -5.96
N VAL A 337 -12.21 12.54 -6.27
CA VAL A 337 -12.73 11.20 -6.56
C VAL A 337 -12.13 10.65 -7.85
N GLN A 338 -12.00 11.50 -8.87
CA GLN A 338 -11.33 11.12 -10.12
C GLN A 338 -9.86 10.74 -9.92
N ILE A 339 -9.13 11.49 -9.09
CA ILE A 339 -7.73 11.17 -8.77
C ILE A 339 -7.62 9.80 -8.10
N LEU A 340 -8.47 9.50 -7.13
CA LEU A 340 -8.50 8.20 -6.46
C LEU A 340 -8.82 7.07 -7.44
N MET A 341 -9.83 7.25 -8.29
CA MET A 341 -10.22 6.25 -9.28
C MET A 341 -9.15 6.04 -10.35
N LEU A 342 -8.55 7.12 -10.89
CA LEU A 342 -7.46 7.00 -11.86
C LEU A 342 -6.24 6.31 -11.25
N SER A 343 -5.92 6.59 -9.98
CA SER A 343 -4.88 5.87 -9.26
C SER A 343 -5.16 4.36 -9.19
N PHE A 344 -6.41 3.97 -8.90
CA PHE A 344 -6.83 2.57 -8.89
C PHE A 344 -6.80 1.94 -10.29
N LEU A 345 -7.26 2.67 -11.32
CA LEU A 345 -7.24 2.19 -12.71
C LEU A 345 -5.83 1.94 -13.24
N VAL A 346 -4.80 2.64 -12.74
CA VAL A 346 -3.40 2.34 -13.06
C VAL A 346 -3.04 0.91 -12.63
N ASP A 347 -3.45 0.50 -11.43
CA ASP A 347 -3.18 -0.87 -10.97
C ASP A 347 -3.96 -1.91 -11.78
N ILE A 348 -5.23 -1.62 -12.12
CA ILE A 348 -6.00 -2.50 -13.02
C ILE A 348 -5.29 -2.64 -14.38
N ALA A 349 -4.82 -1.53 -14.96
CA ALA A 349 -4.09 -1.59 -16.23
C ALA A 349 -2.82 -2.45 -16.12
N ILE A 350 -2.01 -2.24 -15.09
CA ILE A 350 -0.74 -2.96 -14.90
C ILE A 350 -0.99 -4.44 -14.62
N HIS A 351 -1.89 -4.76 -13.68
CA HIS A 351 -2.05 -6.13 -13.20
C HIS A 351 -3.07 -6.94 -14.00
N CYS A 352 -4.19 -6.35 -14.45
CA CYS A 352 -5.21 -7.09 -15.17
C CYS A 352 -5.06 -7.01 -16.69
N VAL A 353 -4.66 -5.84 -17.25
CA VAL A 353 -4.53 -5.68 -18.71
C VAL A 353 -3.15 -6.15 -19.17
N PHE A 354 -2.07 -5.64 -18.57
CA PHE A 354 -0.70 -6.06 -18.89
C PHE A 354 -0.28 -7.35 -18.17
N ARG A 355 -1.12 -7.91 -17.31
CA ARG A 355 -0.94 -9.18 -16.58
C ARG A 355 0.31 -9.23 -15.71
N PHE A 356 0.95 -8.09 -15.40
CA PHE A 356 2.18 -8.08 -14.63
C PHE A 356 1.93 -8.52 -13.18
N GLY A 357 2.48 -9.67 -12.79
CA GLY A 357 2.31 -10.26 -11.47
C GLY A 357 0.89 -10.70 -11.12
N LEU A 358 0.02 -10.90 -12.11
CA LEU A 358 -1.40 -11.21 -11.91
C LEU A 358 -1.62 -12.54 -11.15
N HIS A 359 -0.68 -13.49 -11.25
CA HIS A 359 -0.73 -14.78 -10.54
C HIS A 359 -0.58 -14.67 -9.01
N THR A 360 -0.13 -13.54 -8.50
CA THR A 360 -0.03 -13.22 -7.07
C THR A 360 -0.60 -11.83 -6.78
N SER A 361 -1.74 -11.53 -7.38
CA SER A 361 -2.31 -10.17 -7.41
C SER A 361 -2.65 -9.60 -6.04
N TYR A 362 -2.91 -10.44 -5.04
CA TYR A 362 -3.22 -10.02 -3.67
C TYR A 362 -2.04 -9.32 -2.96
N ILE A 363 -0.78 -9.56 -3.35
CA ILE A 363 0.36 -8.88 -2.74
C ILE A 363 0.39 -7.36 -3.04
N TYR A 364 -0.23 -6.95 -4.16
CA TYR A 364 -0.24 -5.55 -4.59
C TYR A 364 -1.26 -4.66 -3.86
N GLY A 365 -1.99 -5.21 -2.89
CA GLY A 365 -2.98 -4.45 -2.12
C GLY A 365 -2.45 -3.14 -1.55
N GLY A 366 -1.19 -3.09 -1.08
CA GLY A 366 -0.54 -1.88 -0.59
C GLY A 366 -0.48 -0.71 -1.59
N HIS A 367 -0.71 -0.95 -2.88
CA HIS A 367 -0.73 0.09 -3.90
C HIS A 367 -2.09 0.80 -4.02
N TYR A 368 -3.20 0.20 -3.61
CA TYR A 368 -4.52 0.74 -3.92
C TYR A 368 -5.63 0.55 -2.88
N VAL A 369 -5.47 -0.34 -1.88
CA VAL A 369 -6.59 -0.64 -0.95
C VAL A 369 -7.08 0.58 -0.17
N PHE A 370 -6.27 1.62 0.00
CA PHE A 370 -6.68 2.87 0.63
C PHE A 370 -7.77 3.63 -0.14
N VAL A 371 -7.93 3.34 -1.43
CA VAL A 371 -8.96 3.96 -2.27
C VAL A 371 -10.36 3.57 -1.79
N TYR A 372 -10.53 2.34 -1.28
CA TYR A 372 -11.82 1.84 -0.79
C TYR A 372 -12.41 2.70 0.35
N PRO A 373 -11.74 2.89 1.51
CA PRO A 373 -12.29 3.71 2.58
C PRO A 373 -12.43 5.18 2.18
N LEU A 374 -11.57 5.71 1.31
CA LEU A 374 -11.66 7.10 0.87
C LEU A 374 -12.85 7.32 -0.06
N LEU A 375 -13.13 6.41 -0.99
CA LEU A 375 -14.34 6.48 -1.82
C LEU A 375 -15.60 6.28 -0.99
N LEU A 376 -15.62 5.31 -0.05
CA LEU A 376 -16.73 5.19 0.89
C LEU A 376 -16.97 6.50 1.66
N GLY A 377 -15.92 7.17 2.09
CA GLY A 377 -16.03 8.49 2.71
C GLY A 377 -16.76 9.53 1.81
N TRP A 378 -16.45 9.54 0.53
CA TRP A 378 -17.17 10.39 -0.43
C TRP A 378 -18.64 9.97 -0.61
N LEU A 379 -18.99 8.70 -0.43
CA LEU A 379 -20.38 8.26 -0.43
C LEU A 379 -21.14 8.85 0.77
N PHE A 380 -20.57 8.79 1.96
CA PHE A 380 -21.15 9.45 3.14
C PHE A 380 -21.34 10.96 2.93
N TYR A 381 -20.34 11.61 2.36
CA TYR A 381 -20.41 13.04 2.05
C TYR A 381 -21.53 13.38 1.06
N ALA A 382 -21.73 12.57 0.02
CA ALA A 382 -22.77 12.76 -0.98
C ALA A 382 -24.18 12.71 -0.39
N TYR A 383 -24.36 11.96 0.70
CA TYR A 383 -25.66 11.79 1.37
C TYR A 383 -25.74 12.50 2.73
N LYS A 384 -24.85 13.46 3.00
CA LYS A 384 -24.77 14.19 4.29
C LYS A 384 -26.09 14.82 4.77
N ASN A 385 -27.00 15.13 3.84
CA ASN A 385 -28.31 15.72 4.13
C ASN A 385 -29.46 14.68 4.13
N SER A 386 -29.16 13.38 4.06
CA SER A 386 -30.14 12.30 4.00
C SER A 386 -29.99 11.34 5.19
N PRO A 387 -30.60 11.63 6.35
CA PRO A 387 -30.37 10.83 7.58
C PRO A 387 -30.64 9.34 7.40
N LYS A 388 -31.67 8.95 6.66
CA LYS A 388 -32.01 7.54 6.39
C LYS A 388 -30.89 6.82 5.65
N ILE A 389 -30.31 7.46 4.61
CA ILE A 389 -29.20 6.87 3.83
C ILE A 389 -27.95 6.84 4.67
N LEU A 390 -27.65 7.89 5.45
CA LEU A 390 -26.49 7.90 6.36
C LEU A 390 -26.59 6.79 7.39
N SER A 391 -27.77 6.57 7.99
CA SER A 391 -27.99 5.46 8.92
C SER A 391 -27.76 4.12 8.23
N PHE A 392 -28.33 3.92 7.05
CA PHE A 392 -28.11 2.70 6.24
C PHE A 392 -26.64 2.47 5.96
N LEU A 393 -25.89 3.47 5.47
CA LEU A 393 -24.45 3.37 5.20
C LEU A 393 -23.66 3.06 6.47
N THR A 394 -23.99 3.71 7.59
CA THR A 394 -23.31 3.50 8.86
C THR A 394 -23.49 2.07 9.37
N VAL A 395 -24.74 1.58 9.35
CA VAL A 395 -25.05 0.19 9.73
C VAL A 395 -24.35 -0.80 8.79
N SER A 396 -24.41 -0.56 7.47
CA SER A 396 -23.76 -1.44 6.50
C SER A 396 -22.25 -1.52 6.70
N VAL A 397 -21.55 -0.38 6.88
CA VAL A 397 -20.10 -0.36 7.11
C VAL A 397 -19.78 -0.99 8.48
N GLY A 398 -20.63 -0.80 9.49
CA GLY A 398 -20.51 -1.48 10.79
C GLY A 398 -20.59 -3.00 10.65
N LEU A 399 -21.58 -3.52 9.93
CA LEU A 399 -21.73 -4.94 9.66
C LEU A 399 -20.57 -5.49 8.82
N PHE A 400 -20.11 -4.73 7.81
CA PHE A 400 -18.93 -5.10 7.03
C PHE A 400 -17.69 -5.18 7.90
N SER A 401 -17.50 -4.22 8.82
CA SER A 401 -16.35 -4.22 9.73
C SER A 401 -16.37 -5.42 10.67
N MET A 402 -17.53 -5.76 11.21
CA MET A 402 -17.69 -6.91 12.12
C MET A 402 -17.42 -8.23 11.39
N PHE A 403 -18.02 -8.42 10.21
CA PHE A 403 -17.77 -9.62 9.42
C PHE A 403 -16.30 -9.77 9.03
N LEU A 404 -15.69 -8.67 8.56
CA LEU A 404 -14.29 -8.64 8.16
C LEU A 404 -13.36 -8.97 9.33
N MET A 405 -13.63 -8.40 10.51
CA MET A 405 -12.90 -8.69 11.72
C MET A 405 -12.98 -10.17 12.11
N LEU A 406 -14.19 -10.74 12.14
CA LEU A 406 -14.41 -12.14 12.51
C LEU A 406 -13.74 -13.10 11.52
N ASN A 407 -13.94 -12.89 10.22
CA ASN A 407 -13.31 -13.73 9.19
C ASN A 407 -11.79 -13.65 9.23
N ASN A 408 -11.25 -12.43 9.26
CA ASN A 408 -9.80 -12.27 9.20
C ASN A 408 -9.12 -12.72 10.50
N PHE A 409 -9.78 -12.58 11.64
CA PHE A 409 -9.31 -13.17 12.91
C PHE A 409 -9.27 -14.69 12.83
N HIS A 410 -10.34 -15.34 12.34
CA HIS A 410 -10.37 -16.80 12.15
C HIS A 410 -9.25 -17.28 11.22
N ARG A 411 -9.05 -16.59 10.10
CA ARG A 411 -7.96 -16.94 9.16
C ARG A 411 -6.56 -16.70 9.75
N MET A 412 -6.41 -15.76 10.66
CA MET A 412 -5.15 -15.61 11.40
C MET A 412 -4.90 -16.79 12.34
N ILE A 413 -5.93 -17.46 12.85
CA ILE A 413 -5.76 -18.74 13.58
C ILE A 413 -5.18 -19.80 12.66
N ASP A 414 -5.76 -20.00 11.46
CA ASP A 414 -5.22 -20.93 10.45
C ASP A 414 -3.74 -20.61 10.12
N PHE A 415 -3.40 -19.32 10.04
CA PHE A 415 -2.03 -18.88 9.82
C PHE A 415 -1.10 -19.24 10.97
N PHE A 416 -1.53 -19.07 12.22
CA PHE A 416 -0.75 -19.49 13.40
C PHE A 416 -0.59 -21.01 13.49
N GLU A 417 -1.59 -21.80 13.11
CA GLU A 417 -1.46 -23.25 12.99
C GLU A 417 -0.37 -23.63 12.00
N PHE A 418 -0.33 -22.98 10.82
CA PHE A 418 0.74 -23.15 9.85
C PHE A 418 2.12 -22.80 10.44
N LEU A 419 2.24 -21.68 11.17
CA LEU A 419 3.50 -21.26 11.80
C LEU A 419 3.97 -22.27 12.86
N ASN A 420 3.06 -22.75 13.70
CA ASN A 420 3.34 -23.74 14.73
C ASN A 420 3.82 -25.08 14.15
N LEU A 421 3.33 -25.46 12.98
CA LEU A 421 3.75 -26.71 12.32
C LEU A 421 5.10 -26.62 11.65
N TYR A 422 5.51 -25.46 11.15
CA TYR A 422 6.64 -25.38 10.23
C TYR A 422 7.72 -24.33 10.60
N TYR A 423 7.45 -23.38 11.52
CA TYR A 423 8.30 -22.19 11.70
C TYR A 423 8.63 -21.83 13.16
N ILE A 424 8.53 -22.74 14.09
CA ILE A 424 8.97 -22.55 15.48
C ILE A 424 10.48 -22.38 15.58
#